data_4b6e7761e65cd177751f7935947b530e
#
_entry.id   4b6e7761e65cd177751f7935947b530e
#
_cell.length_a   1.000
_cell.length_b   1.000
_cell.length_c   1.000
_cell.angle_alpha   90.00
_cell.angle_beta   90.00
_cell.angle_gamma   90.00
#
_symmetry.space_group_name_H-M   'P 1'
#
loop_
_entity.id
_entity.type
_entity.pdbx_description
1 polymer ?
#
loop_
_entity_poly.entity_id
_entity_poly.type
_entity_poly.pdbx_seq_one_letter_code
_entity_poly.pdbx_strand_id
1 'polypeptide(L)'
;TTWKYEESHLEGFTDIFRMSSYKGDKFPITLQLTRRAYNLLIEEYPLAEQDTQQISPDHWLLKTQVSNFIGVTRFVLGLAADIQLIDSPELKEYIKKYASKYINSLIQA
;
A
#
# COMPACT_ATOMS: atom_id res chain seq x y z
N THR A 1 -20.08 5.98 28.90
CA THR A 1 -20.90 5.45 28.18
C THR A 1 -20.42 5.31 26.82
N THR A 2 -20.39 6.29 26.03
CA THR A 2 -19.92 6.08 24.70
C THR A 2 -18.45 5.83 24.64
N TRP A 3 -17.80 5.87 25.75
CA TRP A 3 -16.44 5.77 25.79
C TRP A 3 -15.87 4.48 25.41
N LYS A 4 -16.40 3.38 25.82
CA LYS A 4 -15.94 2.10 25.48
C LYS A 4 -16.04 1.92 24.02
N TYR A 5 -17.08 2.45 23.48
CA TYR A 5 -17.35 2.35 22.13
C TYR A 5 -16.31 3.12 21.35
N GLU A 6 -15.91 4.27 21.83
CA GLU A 6 -14.91 5.05 21.21
C GLU A 6 -13.56 4.37 21.27
N GLU A 7 -13.30 3.71 22.38
CA GLU A 7 -12.05 3.02 22.51
C GLU A 7 -11.92 1.94 21.46
N SER A 8 -12.99 1.25 21.19
CA SER A 8 -12.95 0.24 20.16
C SER A 8 -12.66 0.85 18.81
N HIS A 9 -13.19 2.03 18.55
CA HIS A 9 -12.91 2.73 17.33
C HIS A 9 -11.45 3.11 17.23
N LEU A 10 -10.90 3.56 18.32
CA LEU A 10 -9.52 3.99 18.33
C LEU A 10 -8.53 2.87 18.08
N GLU A 11 -8.95 1.64 18.31
CA GLU A 11 -8.10 0.50 18.06
C GLU A 11 -8.00 0.15 16.60
N GLY A 12 -8.94 0.64 15.79
CA GLY A 12 -8.92 0.35 14.38
C GLY A 12 -7.92 1.22 13.63
N PHE A 13 -7.58 0.82 12.44
CA PHE A 13 -6.67 1.56 11.60
C PHE A 13 -7.08 1.43 10.13
N THR A 14 -7.10 2.54 9.42
CA THR A 14 -7.37 2.55 7.99
C THR A 14 -6.16 3.17 7.29
N ASP A 15 -5.60 2.47 6.32
CA ASP A 15 -4.40 2.93 5.62
C ASP A 15 -4.76 3.83 4.43
N ILE A 16 -3.73 4.34 3.76
CA ILE A 16 -3.93 5.26 2.64
C ILE A 16 -4.62 4.60 1.45
N PHE A 17 -4.60 3.28 1.38
CA PHE A 17 -5.27 2.54 0.31
C PHE A 17 -6.70 2.15 0.71
N ARG A 18 -7.20 2.72 1.80
CA ARG A 18 -8.56 2.53 2.30
C ARG A 18 -8.85 1.13 2.81
N MET A 19 -7.78 0.42 3.22
CA MET A 19 -7.92 -0.88 3.84
C MET A 19 -7.91 -0.71 5.35
N SER A 20 -8.77 -1.43 6.03
CA SER A 20 -8.95 -1.30 7.47
C SER A 20 -8.62 -2.56 8.23
N SER A 21 -8.20 -2.40 9.48
CA SER A 21 -7.97 -3.49 10.39
C SER A 21 -8.66 -3.18 11.70
N TYR A 22 -9.46 -4.13 12.21
CA TYR A 22 -10.13 -3.97 13.48
C TYR A 22 -9.16 -3.99 14.63
N LYS A 23 -8.07 -4.72 14.47
CA LYS A 23 -7.08 -4.83 15.54
C LYS A 23 -6.01 -3.75 15.47
N GLY A 24 -6.11 -2.88 14.49
CA GLY A 24 -5.13 -1.83 14.33
C GLY A 24 -3.79 -2.34 13.82
N ASP A 25 -3.79 -3.48 13.12
CA ASP A 25 -2.55 -4.02 12.55
C ASP A 25 -1.93 -3.02 11.60
N LYS A 26 -0.62 -2.87 11.69
CA LYS A 26 0.13 -1.93 10.86
C LYS A 26 1.39 -2.61 10.36
N PHE A 27 1.58 -2.60 9.07
CA PHE A 27 2.76 -3.19 8.45
C PHE A 27 3.51 -2.10 7.67
N PRO A 28 4.74 -1.81 8.05
CA PRO A 28 5.49 -0.75 7.36
C PRO A 28 5.91 -1.21 5.97
N ILE A 29 5.80 -0.33 5.00
CA ILE A 29 6.25 -0.59 3.65
C ILE A 29 6.99 0.62 3.11
N THR A 30 7.90 0.40 2.15
CA THR A 30 8.60 1.46 1.46
C THR A 30 8.60 1.14 -0.03
N LEU A 31 8.16 2.09 -0.82
CA LEU A 31 8.13 1.97 -2.26
C LEU A 31 8.88 3.12 -2.90
N GLN A 32 9.61 2.84 -3.98
CA GLN A 32 10.20 3.90 -4.79
C GLN A 32 9.32 4.06 -6.02
N LEU A 33 8.93 5.29 -6.30
CA LEU A 33 7.97 5.60 -7.36
C LEU A 33 8.60 6.49 -8.40
N THR A 34 8.26 6.26 -9.68
CA THR A 34 8.57 7.19 -10.74
C THR A 34 7.58 8.35 -10.65
N ARG A 35 7.79 9.41 -11.44
CA ARG A 35 6.86 10.53 -11.51
C ARG A 35 5.45 10.06 -11.87
N ARG A 36 5.35 9.15 -12.82
CA ARG A 36 4.05 8.62 -13.23
C ARG A 36 3.34 7.93 -12.08
N ALA A 37 4.04 7.05 -11.38
CA ALA A 37 3.46 6.33 -10.26
C ALA A 37 3.09 7.29 -9.13
N TYR A 38 3.95 8.27 -8.87
CA TYR A 38 3.67 9.27 -7.83
C TYR A 38 2.40 10.07 -8.17
N ASN A 39 2.30 10.55 -9.40
CA ASN A 39 1.13 11.34 -9.79
C ASN A 39 -0.15 10.54 -9.69
N LEU A 40 -0.14 9.28 -10.10
CA LEU A 40 -1.31 8.43 -10.02
C LEU A 40 -1.65 8.11 -8.57
N LEU A 41 -0.64 7.93 -7.72
CA LEU A 41 -0.87 7.67 -6.31
C LEU A 41 -1.59 8.85 -5.66
N ILE A 42 -1.10 10.06 -5.89
CA ILE A 42 -1.69 11.24 -5.26
C ILE A 42 -3.08 11.52 -5.80
N GLU A 43 -3.30 11.26 -7.09
CA GLU A 43 -4.61 11.46 -7.68
C GLU A 43 -5.65 10.51 -7.10
N GLU A 44 -5.28 9.25 -6.92
CA GLU A 44 -6.20 8.25 -6.42
C GLU A 44 -6.28 8.22 -4.90
N TYR A 45 -5.16 8.48 -4.24
CA TYR A 45 -5.08 8.43 -2.78
C TYR A 45 -4.38 9.69 -2.26
N PRO A 46 -5.09 10.83 -2.23
CA PRO A 46 -4.47 12.11 -1.88
C PRO A 46 -3.77 12.14 -0.53
N LEU A 47 -4.25 11.35 0.42
CA LEU A 47 -3.64 11.34 1.75
C LEU A 47 -2.24 10.76 1.74
N ALA A 48 -1.87 10.06 0.68
CA ALA A 48 -0.54 9.48 0.56
C ALA A 48 0.56 10.52 0.45
N GLU A 49 0.21 11.74 0.04
CA GLU A 49 1.22 12.78 -0.16
C GLU A 49 2.04 13.03 1.09
N GLN A 50 1.42 12.99 2.24
CA GLN A 50 2.11 13.25 3.50
C GLN A 50 3.14 12.17 3.84
N ASP A 51 3.06 11.01 3.22
CA ASP A 51 3.97 9.91 3.46
C ASP A 51 5.01 9.76 2.34
N THR A 52 5.06 10.72 1.42
CA THR A 52 6.01 10.67 0.31
C THR A 52 7.11 11.70 0.49
N GLN A 53 8.25 11.39 -0.11
CA GLN A 53 9.40 12.30 -0.12
C GLN A 53 10.06 12.21 -1.48
N GLN A 54 10.27 13.35 -2.12
CA GLN A 54 10.96 13.38 -3.39
C GLN A 54 12.46 13.14 -3.15
N ILE A 55 13.03 12.19 -3.86
CA ILE A 55 14.45 11.85 -3.69
C ILE A 55 15.28 12.25 -4.91
N SER A 56 14.66 12.55 -6.03
CA SER A 56 15.33 13.05 -7.23
C SER A 56 14.27 13.72 -8.08
N PRO A 57 14.64 14.41 -9.17
CA PRO A 57 13.64 15.09 -10.00
C PRO A 57 12.53 14.18 -10.50
N ASP A 58 12.82 12.89 -10.69
CA ASP A 58 11.84 11.96 -11.23
C ASP A 58 11.47 10.81 -10.32
N HIS A 59 11.90 10.85 -9.07
CA HIS A 59 11.63 9.73 -8.14
C HIS A 59 11.19 10.18 -6.77
N TRP A 60 10.31 9.41 -6.17
CA TRP A 60 9.76 9.65 -4.83
C TRP A 60 9.83 8.37 -4.02
N LEU A 61 9.92 8.51 -2.71
CA LEU A 61 9.77 7.38 -1.80
C LEU A 61 8.45 7.51 -1.08
N LEU A 62 7.71 6.42 -0.99
CA LEU A 62 6.52 6.34 -0.15
C LEU A 62 6.87 5.46 1.03
N LYS A 63 6.83 6.00 2.24
CA LYS A 63 7.02 5.24 3.47
C LYS A 63 5.75 5.36 4.28
N THR A 64 5.04 4.29 4.41
CA THR A 64 3.76 4.32 5.12
C THR A 64 3.51 2.99 5.81
N GLN A 65 2.43 2.92 6.56
CA GLN A 65 2.01 1.68 7.18
C GLN A 65 0.68 1.28 6.58
N VAL A 66 0.52 -0.02 6.31
CA VAL A 66 -0.72 -0.53 5.74
C VAL A 66 -1.36 -1.51 6.71
N SER A 67 -2.68 -1.62 6.66
CA SER A 67 -3.41 -2.53 7.53
C SER A 67 -3.35 -3.98 7.03
N ASN A 68 -3.14 -4.14 5.73
CA ASN A 68 -2.91 -5.43 5.11
C ASN A 68 -2.28 -5.15 3.75
N PHE A 69 -1.89 -6.21 3.04
CA PHE A 69 -1.17 -6.02 1.78
C PHE A 69 -2.06 -6.01 0.53
N ILE A 70 -3.37 -6.06 0.70
CA ILE A 70 -4.28 -6.16 -0.44
C ILE A 70 -4.27 -4.88 -1.29
N GLY A 71 -4.50 -3.74 -0.65
CA GLY A 71 -4.60 -2.47 -1.37
C GLY A 71 -3.29 -2.08 -2.03
N VAL A 72 -2.18 -2.17 -1.30
CA VAL A 72 -0.88 -1.80 -1.84
C VAL A 72 -0.48 -2.75 -2.97
N THR A 73 -0.82 -4.03 -2.87
CA THR A 73 -0.51 -5.00 -3.92
C THR A 73 -1.23 -4.65 -5.22
N ARG A 74 -2.50 -4.28 -5.13
CA ARG A 74 -3.24 -3.88 -6.31
C ARG A 74 -2.63 -2.66 -6.98
N PHE A 75 -2.21 -1.70 -6.18
CA PHE A 75 -1.58 -0.49 -6.69
C PHE A 75 -0.26 -0.82 -7.38
N VAL A 76 0.58 -1.62 -6.71
CA VAL A 76 1.90 -1.99 -7.23
C VAL A 76 1.77 -2.77 -8.54
N LEU A 77 0.88 -3.75 -8.59
CA LEU A 77 0.74 -4.57 -9.79
C LEU A 77 0.19 -3.78 -10.96
N GLY A 78 -0.63 -2.77 -10.70
CA GLY A 78 -1.14 -1.92 -11.77
C GLY A 78 -0.07 -1.03 -12.37
N LEU A 79 1.05 -0.82 -11.67
CA LEU A 79 2.11 0.08 -12.11
C LEU A 79 3.49 -0.56 -11.89
N ALA A 80 3.58 -1.86 -12.15
CA ALA A 80 4.79 -2.62 -11.82
C ALA A 80 6.06 -2.07 -12.47
N ALA A 81 5.95 -1.47 -13.63
CA ALA A 81 7.12 -0.91 -14.32
C ALA A 81 7.61 0.39 -13.67
N ASP A 82 6.79 1.01 -12.84
CA ASP A 82 7.07 2.32 -12.26
C ASP A 82 7.31 2.28 -10.76
N ILE A 83 7.31 1.11 -10.16
CA ILE A 83 7.43 0.96 -8.71
C ILE A 83 8.47 -0.08 -8.35
N GLN A 84 9.32 0.24 -7.36
CA GLN A 84 10.25 -0.72 -6.79
C GLN A 84 9.98 -0.88 -5.32
N LEU A 85 10.01 -2.12 -4.84
CA LEU A 85 9.86 -2.40 -3.41
C LEU A 85 11.21 -2.19 -2.74
N ILE A 86 11.23 -1.41 -1.67
CA ILE A 86 12.45 -1.12 -0.93
C ILE A 86 12.28 -1.67 0.48
N ASP A 87 13.21 -2.53 0.93
CA ASP A 87 13.19 -3.06 2.29
C ASP A 87 11.81 -3.53 2.77
N SER A 88 11.11 -4.25 1.91
CA SER A 88 9.78 -4.74 2.23
C SER A 88 9.67 -6.22 1.87
N PRO A 89 10.42 -7.09 2.57
CA PRO A 89 10.48 -8.51 2.20
C PRO A 89 9.15 -9.23 2.35
N GLU A 90 8.37 -8.87 3.36
CA GLU A 90 7.07 -9.50 3.56
C GLU A 90 6.10 -9.15 2.46
N LEU A 91 6.09 -7.88 2.05
CA LEU A 91 5.25 -7.45 0.96
C LEU A 91 5.69 -8.12 -0.35
N LYS A 92 7.00 -8.23 -0.56
CA LYS A 92 7.55 -8.88 -1.75
C LYS A 92 7.05 -10.32 -1.86
N GLU A 93 7.10 -11.06 -0.75
CA GLU A 93 6.62 -12.45 -0.76
C GLU A 93 5.13 -12.53 -0.98
N TYR A 94 4.39 -11.62 -0.38
CA TYR A 94 2.95 -11.56 -0.57
C TYR A 94 2.60 -11.33 -2.04
N ILE A 95 3.28 -10.37 -2.68
CA ILE A 95 3.03 -10.04 -4.08
C ILE A 95 3.34 -11.22 -4.99
N LYS A 96 4.44 -11.93 -4.71
CA LYS A 96 4.79 -13.09 -5.51
C LYS A 96 3.69 -14.15 -5.45
N LYS A 97 3.19 -14.44 -4.27
CA LYS A 97 2.14 -15.43 -4.09
C LYS A 97 0.84 -14.98 -4.74
N TYR A 98 0.52 -13.72 -4.57
CA TYR A 98 -0.70 -13.15 -5.14
C TYR A 98 -0.66 -13.22 -6.66
N ALA A 99 0.46 -12.78 -7.25
CA ALA A 99 0.61 -12.77 -8.70
C ALA A 99 0.55 -14.18 -9.28
N SER A 100 1.24 -15.13 -8.67
CA SER A 100 1.22 -16.51 -9.14
C SER A 100 -0.17 -17.09 -9.13
N LYS A 101 -0.89 -16.88 -8.03
CA LYS A 101 -2.22 -17.42 -7.87
C LYS A 101 -3.20 -16.86 -8.89
N TYR A 102 -3.21 -15.55 -9.05
CA TYR A 102 -4.21 -14.92 -9.89
C TYR A 102 -3.86 -14.89 -11.37
N ILE A 103 -2.58 -14.91 -11.69
CA ILE A 103 -2.17 -15.00 -13.08
C ILE A 103 -2.56 -16.36 -13.65
N ASN A 104 -2.35 -17.42 -12.88
CA ASN A 104 -2.73 -18.74 -13.33
C ASN A 104 -4.23 -18.86 -13.58
N SER A 105 -5.02 -18.30 -12.67
CA SER A 105 -6.47 -18.28 -12.85
C SER A 105 -6.88 -17.53 -14.10
N LEU A 106 -6.24 -16.40 -14.34
CA LEU A 106 -6.55 -15.55 -15.48
C LEU A 106 -6.22 -16.25 -16.79
N ILE A 107 -5.09 -16.93 -16.85
CA ILE A 107 -4.64 -17.58 -18.07
C ILE A 107 -5.46 -18.82 -18.40
N GLN A 108 -5.95 -19.49 -17.39
CA GLN A 108 -6.74 -20.71 -17.59
C GLN A 108 -8.17 -20.44 -18.04
N ALA A 109 -8.61 -19.23 -17.93
CA ALA A 109 -9.96 -18.88 -18.35
C ALA A 109 -10.10 -18.84 -19.89
#